data_0dac48e90ef1e86922cb1a86a7ac937f
#
_entry.id   0dac48e90ef1e86922cb1a86a7ac937f
#
_cell.length_a   1.000
_cell.length_b   1.000
_cell.length_c   1.000
_cell.angle_alpha   90.00
_cell.angle_beta   90.00
_cell.angle_gamma   90.00
#
_symmetry.space_group_name_H-M   'P 1'
#
loop_
_entity.id
_entity.type
_entity.pdbx_description
1 polymer ?
#
loop_
_entity_poly.entity_id
_entity_poly.type
_entity_poly.pdbx_seq_one_letter_code
_entity_poly.pdbx_strand_id
1 'polypeptide(L)'
;MVIRVKTKDDFPLDPDAPRLQTALRYAATGSEHRNDMQIFPSSFSTPLGGDPFPEEGIRFTCMVELAQSAGELRLNSNDPHEQMFINCRYLEHPRDRERLREGVRIILDMMEHEPFNGIVEELILPMEAHLASDETLDRWLLENVWIGQHLSGTCKMGSDSDEMAVVDQYGRVRGVQGLRV
;
A
#
# COMPACT_ATOMS: atom_id res chain seq x y z
N MET A 1 -2.10 2.28 -1.50
CA MET A 1 -2.90 3.18 -2.37
C MET A 1 -4.28 2.53 -2.59
N VAL A 2 -5.33 3.33 -2.66
CA VAL A 2 -6.72 2.86 -2.75
C VAL A 2 -7.41 3.45 -3.97
N ILE A 3 -8.03 2.60 -4.79
CA ILE A 3 -8.92 2.95 -5.90
C ILE A 3 -10.34 2.70 -5.44
N ARG A 4 -11.27 3.62 -5.77
CA ARG A 4 -12.66 3.55 -5.34
C ARG A 4 -13.60 3.51 -6.53
N VAL A 5 -14.57 2.62 -6.44
CA VAL A 5 -15.62 2.48 -7.45
C VAL A 5 -16.99 2.47 -6.79
N LYS A 6 -17.96 3.11 -7.43
CA LYS A 6 -19.37 2.99 -7.10
C LYS A 6 -19.92 1.72 -7.72
N THR A 7 -20.70 0.97 -6.95
CA THR A 7 -21.42 -0.20 -7.47
C THR A 7 -22.79 0.21 -7.99
N LYS A 8 -23.33 -0.59 -8.93
CA LYS A 8 -24.70 -0.44 -9.40
C LYS A 8 -25.69 -0.64 -8.25
N ASP A 9 -26.80 0.08 -8.28
CA ASP A 9 -27.81 0.07 -7.20
C ASP A 9 -28.44 -1.32 -6.98
N ASP A 10 -28.49 -2.16 -8.02
CA ASP A 10 -29.01 -3.52 -7.97
C ASP A 10 -27.99 -4.59 -7.57
N PHE A 11 -26.74 -4.19 -7.31
CA PHE A 11 -25.71 -5.11 -6.83
C PHE A 11 -25.87 -5.35 -5.32
N PRO A 12 -26.24 -6.56 -4.91
CA PRO A 12 -26.47 -6.85 -3.49
C PRO A 12 -25.13 -6.95 -2.74
N LEU A 13 -24.85 -5.97 -1.91
CA LEU A 13 -23.77 -6.06 -0.93
C LEU A 13 -24.30 -6.79 0.31
N ASP A 14 -23.83 -8.01 0.56
CA ASP A 14 -24.14 -8.74 1.78
C ASP A 14 -23.32 -8.17 2.95
N PRO A 15 -23.95 -7.52 3.94
CA PRO A 15 -23.24 -6.91 5.06
C PRO A 15 -22.54 -7.93 5.97
N ASP A 16 -22.96 -9.20 5.93
CA ASP A 16 -22.39 -10.29 6.72
C ASP A 16 -21.25 -11.03 5.98
N ALA A 17 -21.07 -10.76 4.69
CA ALA A 17 -19.97 -11.35 3.91
C ALA A 17 -18.60 -10.83 4.37
N PRO A 18 -17.55 -11.67 4.32
CA PRO A 18 -16.20 -11.22 4.59
C PRO A 18 -15.78 -10.09 3.63
N ARG A 19 -15.22 -9.01 4.17
CA ARG A 19 -14.81 -7.83 3.39
C ARG A 19 -13.70 -8.12 2.39
N LEU A 20 -12.77 -8.98 2.76
CA LEU A 20 -11.63 -9.39 1.95
C LEU A 20 -11.75 -10.88 1.66
N GLN A 21 -11.97 -11.25 0.42
CA GLN A 21 -12.20 -12.64 0.02
C GLN A 21 -11.12 -13.14 -0.95
N THR A 22 -10.55 -12.25 -1.74
CA THR A 22 -9.57 -12.60 -2.77
C THR A 22 -8.44 -11.59 -2.80
N ALA A 23 -7.28 -12.04 -3.31
CA ALA A 23 -6.14 -11.17 -3.58
C ALA A 23 -5.42 -11.65 -4.83
N LEU A 24 -5.07 -10.71 -5.71
CA LEU A 24 -4.15 -10.93 -6.81
C LEU A 24 -2.74 -10.61 -6.32
N ARG A 25 -1.83 -11.57 -6.44
CA ARG A 25 -0.39 -11.35 -6.24
C ARG A 25 0.33 -11.59 -7.56
N TYR A 26 1.19 -10.65 -7.94
CA TYR A 26 1.92 -10.72 -9.19
C TYR A 26 3.31 -10.09 -9.07
N ALA A 27 4.18 -10.36 -10.02
CA ALA A 27 5.45 -9.68 -10.17
C ALA A 27 5.28 -8.53 -11.15
N ALA A 28 5.65 -7.31 -10.75
CA ALA A 28 5.60 -6.14 -11.63
C ALA A 28 6.50 -6.34 -12.86
N THR A 29 6.13 -5.75 -13.97
CA THR A 29 6.91 -5.80 -15.22
C THR A 29 8.36 -5.41 -14.98
N GLY A 30 9.31 -6.27 -15.36
CA GLY A 30 10.74 -6.05 -15.16
C GLY A 30 11.22 -6.18 -13.71
N SER A 31 10.43 -6.74 -12.81
CA SER A 31 10.85 -7.08 -11.46
C SER A 31 11.64 -8.39 -11.43
N GLU A 32 12.72 -8.41 -10.65
CA GLU A 32 13.47 -9.64 -10.33
C GLU A 32 12.84 -10.41 -9.16
N HIS A 33 11.89 -9.80 -8.47
CA HIS A 33 11.21 -10.36 -7.32
C HIS A 33 9.86 -10.98 -7.70
N ARG A 34 9.57 -12.14 -7.11
CA ARG A 34 8.27 -12.78 -7.28
C ARG A 34 7.25 -12.16 -6.32
N ASN A 35 6.04 -11.90 -6.83
CA ASN A 35 4.92 -11.43 -5.99
C ASN A 35 5.24 -10.13 -5.21
N ASP A 36 5.92 -9.20 -5.84
CA ASP A 36 6.27 -7.91 -5.27
C ASP A 36 5.15 -6.86 -5.34
N MET A 37 4.00 -7.27 -5.87
CA MET A 37 2.77 -6.48 -5.94
C MET A 37 1.57 -7.27 -5.44
N GLN A 38 0.64 -6.57 -4.82
CA GLN A 38 -0.63 -7.15 -4.38
C GLN A 38 -1.79 -6.19 -4.66
N ILE A 39 -2.89 -6.75 -5.18
CA ILE A 39 -4.16 -6.07 -5.37
C ILE A 39 -5.25 -6.90 -4.69
N PHE A 40 -6.07 -6.27 -3.88
CA PHE A 40 -7.24 -6.93 -3.31
C PHE A 40 -8.45 -6.01 -3.30
N PRO A 41 -9.61 -6.53 -3.77
CA PRO A 41 -10.88 -5.85 -3.63
C PRO A 41 -11.40 -5.99 -2.20
N SER A 42 -12.10 -4.98 -1.73
CA SER A 42 -12.86 -5.00 -0.49
C SER A 42 -14.32 -4.68 -0.82
N SER A 43 -15.23 -5.54 -0.37
CA SER A 43 -16.68 -5.42 -0.66
C SER A 43 -17.33 -4.18 -0.05
N PHE A 44 -16.64 -3.51 0.87
CA PHE A 44 -17.13 -2.29 1.50
C PHE A 44 -16.00 -1.27 1.59
N SER A 45 -16.27 -0.03 1.23
CA SER A 45 -15.40 1.07 1.55
C SER A 45 -15.63 1.49 3.00
N THR A 46 -14.96 0.86 3.96
CA THR A 46 -14.96 1.41 5.33
C THR A 46 -14.09 2.67 5.34
N PRO A 47 -14.58 3.79 5.88
CA PRO A 47 -13.73 4.95 6.12
C PRO A 47 -12.58 4.53 7.03
N LEU A 48 -11.35 4.60 6.52
CA LEU A 48 -10.16 4.50 7.34
C LEU A 48 -9.85 5.92 7.83
N GLY A 49 -10.14 6.19 9.10
CA GLY A 49 -9.66 7.37 9.80
C GLY A 49 -9.79 8.70 9.06
N GLY A 50 -11.02 9.23 8.90
CA GLY A 50 -11.25 10.56 8.31
C GLY A 50 -11.43 10.57 6.79
N ASP A 51 -11.62 9.42 6.17
CA ASP A 51 -11.97 9.30 4.76
C ASP A 51 -13.33 9.99 4.47
N PRO A 52 -13.39 11.02 3.61
CA PRO A 52 -14.62 11.75 3.33
C PRO A 52 -15.62 11.00 2.43
N PHE A 53 -15.25 9.81 1.94
CA PHE A 53 -16.07 9.08 0.98
C PHE A 53 -17.09 8.15 1.66
N PRO A 54 -18.31 8.02 1.09
CA PRO A 54 -19.33 7.16 1.65
C PRO A 54 -18.91 5.69 1.73
N GLU A 55 -19.51 4.95 2.65
CA GLU A 55 -19.27 3.51 2.87
C GLU A 55 -19.71 2.62 1.70
N GLU A 56 -20.41 3.18 0.72
CA GLU A 56 -20.98 2.47 -0.42
C GLU A 56 -19.94 2.24 -1.53
N GLY A 57 -19.92 1.02 -2.07
CA GLY A 57 -19.09 0.64 -3.20
C GLY A 57 -17.94 -0.31 -2.86
N ILE A 58 -17.13 -0.58 -3.87
CA ILE A 58 -15.95 -1.46 -3.78
C ILE A 58 -14.68 -0.60 -3.71
N ARG A 59 -13.73 -1.06 -2.94
CA ARG A 59 -12.40 -0.48 -2.86
C ARG A 59 -11.37 -1.49 -3.32
N PHE A 60 -10.51 -1.09 -4.26
CA PHE A 60 -9.30 -1.85 -4.59
C PHE A 60 -8.11 -1.26 -3.86
N THR A 61 -7.44 -2.07 -3.08
CA THR A 61 -6.16 -1.69 -2.48
C THR A 61 -5.03 -2.28 -3.31
N CYS A 62 -4.12 -1.42 -3.78
CA CYS A 62 -2.91 -1.83 -4.47
C CYS A 62 -1.69 -1.53 -3.59
N MET A 63 -0.84 -2.53 -3.39
CA MET A 63 0.31 -2.49 -2.50
C MET A 63 1.60 -2.87 -3.24
N VAL A 64 2.67 -2.15 -2.92
CA VAL A 64 4.05 -2.54 -3.22
C VAL A 64 4.59 -3.30 -2.01
N GLU A 65 4.90 -4.60 -2.17
CA GLU A 65 5.33 -5.45 -1.07
C GLU A 65 6.84 -5.30 -0.77
N LEU A 66 7.65 -5.10 -1.78
CA LEU A 66 9.09 -4.94 -1.66
C LEU A 66 9.49 -3.56 -2.19
N ALA A 67 9.19 -2.51 -1.43
CA ALA A 67 9.52 -1.14 -1.80
C ALA A 67 11.04 -0.93 -1.87
N GLN A 68 11.49 -0.15 -2.86
CA GLN A 68 12.87 0.32 -2.97
C GLN A 68 13.08 1.66 -2.27
N SER A 69 12.01 2.40 -2.03
CA SER A 69 12.03 3.58 -1.18
C SER A 69 12.31 3.19 0.27
N ALA A 70 13.19 3.92 0.94
CA ALA A 70 13.54 3.70 2.34
C ALA A 70 13.46 5.01 3.12
N GLY A 71 12.69 4.98 4.20
CA GLY A 71 12.56 6.12 5.11
C GLY A 71 13.58 6.12 6.24
N GLU A 72 13.38 7.01 7.21
CA GLU A 72 14.22 7.11 8.39
C GLU A 72 13.43 7.46 9.64
N LEU A 73 13.93 6.99 10.77
CA LEU A 73 13.49 7.38 12.09
C LEU A 73 14.65 8.06 12.83
N ARG A 74 14.36 9.13 13.57
CA ARG A 74 15.33 9.82 14.44
C ARG A 74 14.69 10.18 15.77
N LEU A 75 15.44 10.03 16.84
CA LEU A 75 15.06 10.61 18.13
C LEU A 75 15.26 12.11 18.09
N ASN A 76 14.26 12.86 18.53
CA ASN A 76 14.35 14.31 18.66
C ASN A 76 15.04 14.74 19.99
N SER A 77 14.89 13.91 21.02
CA SER A 77 15.50 14.12 22.33
C SER A 77 15.65 12.82 23.12
N ASN A 78 16.09 12.92 24.37
CA ASN A 78 16.14 11.82 25.33
C ASN A 78 14.83 11.64 26.11
N ASP A 79 13.83 12.48 25.89
CA ASP A 79 12.51 12.34 26.53
C ASP A 79 11.72 11.23 25.79
N PRO A 80 11.37 10.12 26.49
CA PRO A 80 10.62 9.02 25.87
C PRO A 80 9.17 9.42 25.50
N HIS A 81 8.67 10.55 25.98
CA HIS A 81 7.33 11.06 25.66
C HIS A 81 7.34 11.97 24.44
N GLU A 82 8.50 12.40 23.98
CA GLU A 82 8.61 13.19 22.75
C GLU A 82 8.50 12.30 21.53
N GLN A 83 7.58 12.66 20.61
CA GLN A 83 7.42 11.95 19.35
C GLN A 83 8.70 12.01 18.52
N MET A 84 9.21 10.86 18.10
CA MET A 84 10.35 10.79 17.20
C MET A 84 10.03 11.39 15.82
N PHE A 85 11.05 11.84 15.11
CA PHE A 85 10.95 12.21 13.70
C PHE A 85 10.76 10.93 12.88
N ILE A 86 9.70 10.93 12.06
CA ILE A 86 9.35 9.82 11.15
C ILE A 86 9.25 10.39 9.74
N ASN A 87 10.09 9.91 8.85
CA ASN A 87 10.00 10.22 7.43
C ASN A 87 9.97 8.93 6.62
N CYS A 88 8.80 8.54 6.16
CA CYS A 88 8.61 7.28 5.44
C CYS A 88 9.15 7.32 4.00
N ARG A 89 9.33 8.52 3.41
CA ARG A 89 9.80 8.72 2.02
C ARG A 89 9.08 7.83 1.01
N TYR A 90 7.75 7.69 1.17
CA TYR A 90 6.95 6.88 0.27
C TYR A 90 7.13 7.33 -1.17
N LEU A 91 7.32 6.35 -2.08
CA LEU A 91 7.44 6.56 -3.53
C LEU A 91 8.59 7.51 -3.95
N GLU A 92 9.60 7.74 -3.10
CA GLU A 92 10.77 8.52 -3.46
C GLU A 92 11.52 7.85 -4.61
N HIS A 93 11.65 6.50 -4.57
CA HIS A 93 12.26 5.75 -5.65
C HIS A 93 11.33 5.64 -6.86
N PRO A 94 11.78 6.01 -8.10
CA PRO A 94 10.93 5.99 -9.29
C PRO A 94 10.28 4.63 -9.57
N ARG A 95 11.01 3.54 -9.30
CA ARG A 95 10.51 2.19 -9.53
C ARG A 95 9.26 1.85 -8.73
N ASP A 96 9.10 2.41 -7.52
CA ASP A 96 7.91 2.19 -6.71
C ASP A 96 6.68 2.88 -7.33
N ARG A 97 6.88 4.07 -7.93
CA ARG A 97 5.83 4.76 -8.69
C ARG A 97 5.42 3.99 -9.94
N GLU A 98 6.40 3.52 -10.71
CA GLU A 98 6.15 2.70 -11.92
C GLU A 98 5.30 1.47 -11.60
N ARG A 99 5.64 0.75 -10.53
CA ARG A 99 4.90 -0.42 -10.07
C ARG A 99 3.47 -0.07 -9.64
N LEU A 100 3.27 1.03 -8.91
CA LEU A 100 1.92 1.46 -8.54
C LEU A 100 1.10 1.92 -9.74
N ARG A 101 1.71 2.63 -10.71
CA ARG A 101 1.02 2.97 -11.97
C ARG A 101 0.57 1.72 -12.72
N GLU A 102 1.44 0.71 -12.81
CA GLU A 102 1.08 -0.58 -13.39
C GLU A 102 -0.12 -1.20 -12.65
N GLY A 103 -0.08 -1.22 -11.32
CA GLY A 103 -1.18 -1.73 -10.51
C GLY A 103 -2.50 -0.98 -10.70
N VAL A 104 -2.45 0.36 -10.85
CA VAL A 104 -3.64 1.16 -11.21
C VAL A 104 -4.20 0.70 -12.54
N ARG A 105 -3.35 0.56 -13.57
CA ARG A 105 -3.77 0.14 -14.91
C ARG A 105 -4.38 -1.25 -14.93
N ILE A 106 -3.78 -2.19 -14.18
CA ILE A 106 -4.33 -3.55 -14.02
C ILE A 106 -5.75 -3.49 -13.41
N ILE A 107 -5.97 -2.65 -12.38
CA ILE A 107 -7.30 -2.51 -11.78
C ILE A 107 -8.29 -1.91 -12.79
N LEU A 108 -7.89 -0.90 -13.55
CA LEU A 108 -8.75 -0.30 -14.57
C LEU A 108 -9.11 -1.32 -15.67
N ASP A 109 -8.12 -2.10 -16.14
CA ASP A 109 -8.33 -3.18 -17.10
C ASP A 109 -9.27 -4.25 -16.54
N MET A 110 -9.09 -4.67 -15.28
CA MET A 110 -10.01 -5.61 -14.62
C MET A 110 -11.46 -5.12 -14.62
N MET A 111 -11.70 -3.82 -14.43
CA MET A 111 -13.05 -3.25 -14.42
C MET A 111 -13.75 -3.30 -15.78
N GLU A 112 -12.99 -3.35 -16.89
CA GLU A 112 -13.52 -3.50 -18.26
C GLU A 112 -14.00 -4.94 -18.55
N HIS A 113 -13.57 -5.93 -17.77
CA HIS A 113 -14.00 -7.32 -17.95
C HIS A 113 -15.44 -7.57 -17.49
N GLU A 114 -16.15 -8.46 -18.20
CA GLU A 114 -17.58 -8.75 -18.00
C GLU A 114 -18.01 -8.93 -16.52
N PRO A 115 -17.29 -9.69 -15.66
CA PRO A 115 -17.70 -9.86 -14.28
C PRO A 115 -17.76 -8.55 -13.49
N PHE A 116 -16.76 -7.66 -13.70
CA PHE A 116 -16.70 -6.36 -13.02
C PHE A 116 -17.63 -5.33 -13.67
N ASN A 117 -17.75 -5.34 -14.99
CA ASN A 117 -18.65 -4.47 -15.71
C ASN A 117 -20.14 -4.68 -15.30
N GLY A 118 -20.49 -5.89 -14.86
CA GLY A 118 -21.78 -6.18 -14.24
C GLY A 118 -21.98 -5.55 -12.86
N ILE A 119 -20.92 -5.16 -12.15
CA ILE A 119 -20.93 -4.70 -10.76
C ILE A 119 -20.64 -3.20 -10.66
N VAL A 120 -19.65 -2.71 -11.41
CA VAL A 120 -19.17 -1.33 -11.34
C VAL A 120 -20.07 -0.39 -12.12
N GLU A 121 -20.49 0.70 -11.49
CA GLU A 121 -21.21 1.80 -12.13
C GLU A 121 -20.24 2.89 -12.58
N GLU A 122 -19.37 3.34 -11.66
CA GLU A 122 -18.50 4.50 -11.88
C GLU A 122 -17.18 4.35 -11.13
N LEU A 123 -16.09 4.79 -11.77
CA LEU A 123 -14.80 5.01 -11.11
C LEU A 123 -14.83 6.35 -10.37
N ILE A 124 -14.74 6.31 -9.04
CA ILE A 124 -14.72 7.52 -8.21
C ILE A 124 -13.29 8.08 -8.09
N LEU A 125 -12.31 7.22 -7.83
CA LEU A 125 -10.88 7.59 -7.69
C LEU A 125 -9.98 6.48 -8.24
N PRO A 126 -8.93 6.85 -8.99
CA PRO A 126 -8.56 8.20 -9.43
C PRO A 126 -9.54 8.77 -10.47
N MET A 127 -9.70 10.09 -10.49
CA MET A 127 -10.49 10.77 -11.53
C MET A 127 -9.76 10.72 -12.90
N GLU A 128 -10.50 10.90 -14.01
CA GLU A 128 -9.94 10.89 -15.37
C GLU A 128 -8.75 11.85 -15.53
N ALA A 129 -8.80 13.02 -14.93
CA ALA A 129 -7.71 13.99 -14.95
C ALA A 129 -6.40 13.47 -14.34
N HIS A 130 -6.48 12.56 -13.37
CA HIS A 130 -5.29 11.91 -12.77
C HIS A 130 -4.70 10.85 -13.69
N LEU A 131 -5.50 10.28 -14.58
CA LEU A 131 -5.12 9.22 -15.52
C LEU A 131 -4.58 9.76 -16.85
N ALA A 132 -4.61 11.07 -17.07
CA ALA A 132 -4.26 11.72 -18.34
C ALA A 132 -2.79 11.52 -18.76
N SER A 133 -1.87 11.39 -17.79
CA SER A 133 -0.45 11.11 -18.04
C SER A 133 0.20 10.42 -16.83
N ASP A 134 1.43 9.91 -17.04
CA ASP A 134 2.24 9.35 -15.95
C ASP A 134 2.54 10.40 -14.87
N GLU A 135 2.78 11.65 -15.24
CA GLU A 135 3.06 12.73 -14.30
C GLU A 135 1.84 13.08 -13.44
N THR A 136 0.65 13.12 -14.02
CA THR A 136 -0.58 13.39 -13.27
C THR A 136 -0.92 12.24 -12.34
N LEU A 137 -0.70 11.02 -12.79
CA LEU A 137 -0.90 9.83 -11.96
C LEU A 137 0.14 9.75 -10.83
N ASP A 138 1.41 10.04 -11.09
CA ASP A 138 2.46 10.08 -10.05
C ASP A 138 2.13 11.13 -8.98
N ARG A 139 1.65 12.31 -9.37
CA ARG A 139 1.22 13.34 -8.43
C ARG A 139 0.08 12.85 -7.54
N TRP A 140 -0.94 12.26 -8.15
CA TRP A 140 -2.05 11.68 -7.40
C TRP A 140 -1.60 10.54 -6.48
N LEU A 141 -0.69 9.68 -6.91
CA LEU A 141 -0.11 8.61 -6.09
C LEU A 141 0.62 9.16 -4.87
N LEU A 142 1.44 10.21 -5.05
CA LEU A 142 2.19 10.85 -3.95
C LEU A 142 1.26 11.51 -2.92
N GLU A 143 0.13 12.06 -3.35
CA GLU A 143 -0.87 12.70 -2.48
C GLU A 143 -1.76 11.68 -1.75
N ASN A 144 -1.91 10.45 -2.31
CA ASN A 144 -2.85 9.44 -1.82
C ASN A 144 -2.20 8.15 -1.36
N VAL A 145 -0.86 8.04 -1.41
CA VAL A 145 -0.16 6.89 -0.83
C VAL A 145 -0.25 6.95 0.70
N TRP A 146 -0.44 5.81 1.30
CA TRP A 146 -0.45 5.70 2.75
C TRP A 146 0.17 4.37 3.20
N ILE A 147 0.36 4.24 4.49
CA ILE A 147 0.90 3.04 5.12
C ILE A 147 -0.01 1.83 4.86
N GLY A 148 0.58 0.71 4.43
CA GLY A 148 -0.10 -0.60 4.35
C GLY A 148 -0.19 -1.33 5.69
N GLN A 149 0.22 -0.69 6.80
CA GLN A 149 0.34 -1.27 8.14
C GLN A 149 1.35 -2.43 8.24
N HIS A 150 2.30 -2.48 7.31
CA HIS A 150 3.35 -3.50 7.20
C HIS A 150 4.75 -2.87 7.21
N LEU A 151 4.96 -1.81 8.03
CA LEU A 151 6.27 -1.19 8.17
C LEU A 151 7.29 -2.21 8.67
N SER A 152 8.47 -2.20 8.08
CA SER A 152 9.54 -3.11 8.41
C SER A 152 10.91 -2.44 8.25
N GLY A 153 11.95 -3.07 8.78
CA GLY A 153 13.33 -2.66 8.57
C GLY A 153 13.93 -1.77 9.66
N THR A 154 13.14 -1.22 10.60
CA THR A 154 13.65 -0.39 11.69
C THR A 154 14.42 -1.18 12.74
N CYS A 155 14.13 -2.49 12.87
CA CYS A 155 14.90 -3.43 13.67
C CYS A 155 15.49 -4.53 12.76
N LYS A 156 16.21 -4.11 11.71
CA LYS A 156 16.73 -5.00 10.69
C LYS A 156 17.56 -6.14 11.27
N MET A 157 17.23 -7.37 10.90
CA MET A 157 18.04 -8.54 11.17
C MET A 157 19.17 -8.63 10.15
N GLY A 158 20.38 -8.98 10.60
CA GLY A 158 21.51 -9.16 9.69
C GLY A 158 22.70 -9.81 10.35
N SER A 159 23.74 -10.10 9.52
CA SER A 159 25.01 -10.66 9.96
C SER A 159 25.85 -9.62 10.72
N ASP A 160 26.95 -10.07 11.36
CA ASP A 160 27.88 -9.20 12.06
C ASP A 160 28.62 -8.23 11.12
N SER A 161 28.66 -8.53 9.83
CA SER A 161 29.26 -7.68 8.79
C SER A 161 28.30 -6.62 8.25
N ASP A 162 27.02 -6.66 8.63
CA ASP A 162 26.02 -5.67 8.22
C ASP A 162 25.94 -4.57 9.29
N GLU A 163 26.56 -3.43 9.01
CA GLU A 163 26.58 -2.26 9.92
C GLU A 163 25.18 -1.70 10.22
N MET A 164 24.20 -1.98 9.36
CA MET A 164 22.80 -1.55 9.55
C MET A 164 21.96 -2.59 10.32
N ALA A 165 22.53 -3.75 10.66
CA ALA A 165 21.81 -4.76 11.41
C ALA A 165 21.63 -4.33 12.88
N VAL A 166 20.38 -4.28 13.31
CA VAL A 166 19.99 -3.96 14.70
C VAL A 166 19.93 -5.23 15.54
N VAL A 167 19.47 -6.34 14.96
CA VAL A 167 19.34 -7.62 15.67
C VAL A 167 20.03 -8.75 14.91
N ASP A 168 20.41 -9.79 15.67
CA ASP A 168 20.91 -11.05 15.10
C ASP A 168 19.76 -12.01 14.72
N GLN A 169 20.11 -13.19 14.21
CA GLN A 169 19.15 -14.23 13.81
C GLN A 169 18.23 -14.74 14.95
N TYR A 170 18.52 -14.40 16.19
CA TYR A 170 17.71 -14.75 17.37
C TYR A 170 16.90 -13.56 17.90
N GLY A 171 16.87 -12.43 17.16
CA GLY A 171 16.23 -11.19 17.58
C GLY A 171 16.94 -10.45 18.70
N ARG A 172 18.20 -10.81 19.05
CA ARG A 172 18.96 -10.13 20.11
C ARG A 172 19.50 -8.80 19.59
N VAL A 173 19.20 -7.73 20.33
CA VAL A 173 19.69 -6.39 19.99
C VAL A 173 21.20 -6.30 20.20
N ARG A 174 21.90 -5.84 19.18
CA ARG A 174 23.35 -5.67 19.21
C ARG A 174 23.75 -4.59 20.20
N GLY A 175 24.78 -4.86 21.00
CA GLY A 175 25.30 -3.90 22.00
C GLY A 175 24.45 -3.76 23.27
N VAL A 176 23.29 -4.43 23.37
CA VAL A 176 22.43 -4.39 24.58
C VAL A 176 22.19 -5.79 25.10
N GLN A 177 22.47 -6.03 26.39
CA GLN A 177 22.22 -7.32 27.00
C GLN A 177 20.77 -7.47 27.45
N GLY A 178 20.18 -8.65 27.20
CA GLY A 178 18.83 -9.00 27.68
C GLY A 178 17.68 -8.41 26.86
N LEU A 179 17.94 -7.63 25.79
CA LEU A 179 16.91 -7.06 24.91
C LEU A 179 16.77 -7.87 23.62
N ARG A 180 15.54 -8.16 23.24
CA ARG A 180 15.16 -8.79 21.96
C ARG A 180 14.00 -8.04 21.32
N VAL A 181 13.93 -8.11 20.00
CA VAL A 181 12.85 -7.56 19.17
C VAL A 181 12.34 -8.66 18.23
#